data_9c22bed4fa3ce5f91fb10615209fef1f
#
_entry.id   9c22bed4fa3ce5f91fb10615209fef1f
#
_cell.length_a   1.000
_cell.length_b   1.000
_cell.length_c   1.000
_cell.angle_alpha   90.00
_cell.angle_beta   90.00
_cell.angle_gamma   90.00
#
_symmetry.space_group_name_H-M   'P 1'
#
loop_
_entity.id
_entity.type
_entity.pdbx_description
1 polymer ?
#
loop_
_entity_poly.entity_id
_entity_poly.type
_entity_poly.pdbx_seq_one_letter_code
_entity_poly.pdbx_strand_id
1 'polypeptide(L)'
;MDNRMFRLNVPTKRGVVLNGVLFRPEEKRTADTVMIAITGIHGNFYSNPFYYNIGNTLNNSGIDFIYAQTNDAFGQIRTVNVRTGREELIGSWNERFAYTDEDIEAYLDFAEHEGYEHIILAGHYLGANKVIYYLSRHHSTRVEHFFFLSPANLSHMMSGVTEPEKRLIREQVERGDGDRMLPFPFMGWVECIANTAWDWQFSGILNNVHTAKNGDFSQAAQITHSGALLVGTYDNFTDGDPSDFLRNLNNHMPTAKENKLIFIEKTGHTYQRKNQEVAELILRQLQEWREV
;
A
#
# COMPACT_ATOMS: atom_id res chain seq x y z
N MET A 1 18.32 -21.94 -8.15
CA MET A 1 18.88 -20.58 -8.31
C MET A 1 18.95 -19.96 -6.93
N ASP A 2 20.06 -19.33 -6.56
CA ASP A 2 20.12 -18.60 -5.29
C ASP A 2 19.35 -17.29 -5.45
N ASN A 3 18.16 -17.24 -4.85
CA ASN A 3 17.36 -16.03 -4.81
C ASN A 3 18.03 -15.03 -3.87
N ARG A 4 18.38 -13.86 -4.38
CA ARG A 4 18.98 -12.82 -3.56
C ARG A 4 18.03 -11.64 -3.38
N MET A 5 18.17 -11.04 -2.21
CA MET A 5 17.48 -9.80 -1.85
C MET A 5 18.48 -8.65 -1.94
N PHE A 6 18.13 -7.64 -2.72
CA PHE A 6 18.95 -6.44 -2.89
C PHE A 6 18.24 -5.27 -2.25
N ARG A 7 18.96 -4.51 -1.43
CA ARG A 7 18.44 -3.25 -0.90
C ARG A 7 18.27 -2.25 -2.05
N LEU A 8 17.11 -1.62 -2.11
CA LEU A 8 16.84 -0.50 -2.99
C LEU A 8 16.86 0.81 -2.20
N ASN A 9 17.34 1.87 -2.86
CA ASN A 9 17.21 3.24 -2.42
C ASN A 9 16.60 4.03 -3.58
N VAL A 10 15.33 4.37 -3.46
CA VAL A 10 14.54 4.93 -4.55
C VAL A 10 14.22 6.40 -4.22
N PRO A 11 14.81 7.37 -4.93
CA PRO A 11 14.54 8.78 -4.68
C PRO A 11 13.19 9.19 -5.25
N THR A 12 12.41 9.92 -4.46
CA THR A 12 11.16 10.55 -4.91
C THR A 12 11.43 11.89 -5.60
N LYS A 13 10.42 12.45 -6.27
CA LYS A 13 10.51 13.80 -6.88
C LYS A 13 10.83 14.90 -5.88
N ARG A 14 10.35 14.81 -4.62
CA ARG A 14 10.73 15.75 -3.54
C ARG A 14 12.14 15.51 -2.99
N GLY A 15 12.83 14.44 -3.43
CA GLY A 15 14.21 14.12 -3.07
C GLY A 15 14.37 13.19 -1.87
N VAL A 16 13.29 12.81 -1.21
CA VAL A 16 13.30 11.81 -0.14
C VAL A 16 13.68 10.45 -0.73
N VAL A 17 14.58 9.72 -0.08
CA VAL A 17 14.98 8.38 -0.51
C VAL A 17 14.15 7.34 0.26
N LEU A 18 13.36 6.60 -0.47
CA LEU A 18 12.60 5.45 0.04
C LEU A 18 13.48 4.19 0.02
N ASN A 19 13.25 3.32 0.99
CA ASN A 19 13.93 2.03 1.02
C ASN A 19 13.00 0.94 0.45
N GLY A 20 13.59 -0.02 -0.26
CA GLY A 20 12.89 -1.18 -0.75
C GLY A 20 13.79 -2.41 -0.70
N VAL A 21 13.21 -3.58 -0.99
CA VAL A 21 13.96 -4.81 -1.23
C VAL A 21 13.51 -5.41 -2.55
N LEU A 22 14.46 -5.62 -3.43
CA LEU A 22 14.27 -6.30 -4.70
C LEU A 22 14.66 -7.78 -4.56
N PHE A 23 13.74 -8.66 -4.88
CA PHE A 23 13.96 -10.10 -5.01
C PHE A 23 14.20 -10.39 -6.49
N ARG A 24 15.44 -10.78 -6.82
CA ARG A 24 15.82 -11.21 -8.19
C ARG A 24 16.98 -12.20 -8.13
N PRO A 25 17.23 -13.01 -9.20
CA PRO A 25 18.43 -13.86 -9.27
C PRO A 25 19.70 -13.02 -9.17
N GLU A 26 20.78 -13.62 -8.65
CA GLU A 26 22.10 -12.95 -8.59
C GLU A 26 22.66 -12.67 -9.99
N GLU A 27 22.45 -13.59 -10.91
CA GLU A 27 22.87 -13.48 -12.29
C GLU A 27 21.97 -12.46 -13.03
N LYS A 28 22.44 -11.98 -14.16
CA LYS A 28 21.78 -10.95 -14.98
C LYS A 28 20.25 -11.14 -15.00
N ARG A 29 19.51 -10.05 -14.75
CA ARG A 29 18.05 -10.02 -14.83
C ARG A 29 17.55 -10.73 -16.10
N THR A 30 16.67 -11.69 -15.92
CA THR A 30 15.98 -12.41 -16.99
C THR A 30 14.48 -12.09 -17.03
N ALA A 31 13.93 -11.55 -15.93
CA ALA A 31 12.52 -11.21 -15.83
C ALA A 31 12.20 -9.92 -16.61
N ASP A 32 11.15 -9.95 -17.39
CA ASP A 32 10.51 -8.80 -18.03
C ASP A 32 9.41 -8.20 -17.16
N THR A 33 8.98 -8.95 -16.15
CA THR A 33 7.85 -8.64 -15.26
C THR A 33 8.33 -8.42 -13.84
N VAL A 34 7.77 -7.37 -13.21
CA VAL A 34 7.97 -7.09 -11.79
C VAL A 34 6.63 -6.82 -11.09
N MET A 35 6.48 -7.36 -9.88
CA MET A 35 5.40 -6.98 -8.98
C MET A 35 5.95 -6.03 -7.91
N ILE A 36 5.42 -4.81 -7.84
CA ILE A 36 5.75 -3.80 -6.83
C ILE A 36 4.68 -3.83 -5.75
N ALA A 37 5.06 -4.18 -4.52
CA ALA A 37 4.13 -4.28 -3.40
C ALA A 37 4.33 -3.15 -2.38
N ILE A 38 3.41 -2.20 -2.40
CA ILE A 38 3.38 -1.03 -1.54
C ILE A 38 2.98 -1.44 -0.12
N THR A 39 3.76 -0.99 0.86
CA THR A 39 3.47 -1.26 2.27
C THR A 39 2.46 -0.27 2.85
N GLY A 40 1.76 -0.69 3.89
CA GLY A 40 0.94 0.21 4.71
C GLY A 40 1.76 0.90 5.80
N ILE A 41 1.07 1.71 6.59
CA ILE A 41 1.66 2.42 7.73
C ILE A 41 2.37 1.44 8.68
N HIS A 42 3.59 1.78 9.11
CA HIS A 42 4.52 0.93 9.84
C HIS A 42 4.86 -0.40 9.14
N GLY A 43 4.52 -0.53 7.85
CA GLY A 43 4.84 -1.69 7.03
C GLY A 43 6.29 -1.64 6.55
N ASN A 44 7.17 -2.36 7.25
CA ASN A 44 8.60 -2.43 6.94
C ASN A 44 9.08 -3.89 6.89
N PHE A 45 10.35 -4.12 6.58
CA PHE A 45 10.94 -5.45 6.40
C PHE A 45 10.77 -6.39 7.59
N TYR A 46 10.46 -5.88 8.76
CA TYR A 46 10.32 -6.68 9.98
C TYR A 46 8.86 -7.05 10.28
N SER A 47 7.89 -6.36 9.70
CA SER A 47 6.49 -6.44 10.14
C SER A 47 5.61 -7.42 9.35
N ASN A 48 5.94 -7.71 8.07
CA ASN A 48 5.07 -8.49 7.19
C ASN A 48 5.82 -9.65 6.51
N PRO A 49 6.01 -10.78 7.21
CA PRO A 49 6.82 -11.91 6.71
C PRO A 49 6.25 -12.56 5.44
N PHE A 50 4.95 -12.47 5.17
CA PHE A 50 4.35 -13.01 3.95
C PHE A 50 4.92 -12.40 2.68
N TYR A 51 5.45 -11.18 2.71
CA TYR A 51 6.12 -10.56 1.56
C TYR A 51 7.37 -11.32 1.13
N TYR A 52 8.10 -11.93 2.08
CA TYR A 52 9.25 -12.79 1.75
C TYR A 52 8.82 -14.06 1.03
N ASN A 53 7.67 -14.64 1.41
CA ASN A 53 7.12 -15.79 0.71
C ASN A 53 6.69 -15.40 -0.71
N ILE A 54 6.01 -14.26 -0.89
CA ILE A 54 5.63 -13.75 -2.21
C ILE A 54 6.89 -13.54 -3.06
N GLY A 55 7.86 -12.77 -2.58
CA GLY A 55 9.09 -12.46 -3.32
C GLY A 55 9.86 -13.71 -3.74
N ASN A 56 10.05 -14.67 -2.85
CA ASN A 56 10.74 -15.92 -3.16
C ASN A 56 9.95 -16.78 -4.16
N THR A 57 8.63 -16.89 -4.00
CA THR A 57 7.77 -17.68 -4.88
C THR A 57 7.74 -17.11 -6.30
N LEU A 58 7.57 -15.81 -6.44
CA LEU A 58 7.54 -15.12 -7.73
C LEU A 58 8.90 -15.19 -8.41
N ASN A 59 9.98 -14.94 -7.68
CA ASN A 59 11.33 -14.95 -8.23
C ASN A 59 11.73 -16.35 -8.73
N ASN A 60 11.35 -17.41 -8.02
CA ASN A 60 11.54 -18.80 -8.48
C ASN A 60 10.78 -19.10 -9.78
N SER A 61 9.79 -18.30 -10.13
CA SER A 61 8.95 -18.45 -11.33
C SER A 61 9.26 -17.42 -12.41
N GLY A 62 10.38 -16.70 -12.30
CA GLY A 62 10.83 -15.73 -13.29
C GLY A 62 10.11 -14.38 -13.25
N ILE A 63 9.52 -14.02 -12.12
CA ILE A 63 8.89 -12.71 -11.86
C ILE A 63 9.66 -12.05 -10.73
N ASP A 64 10.21 -10.87 -10.98
CA ASP A 64 10.88 -10.11 -9.93
C ASP A 64 9.85 -9.45 -8.98
N PHE A 65 10.27 -9.20 -7.75
CA PHE A 65 9.39 -8.64 -6.74
C PHE A 65 10.07 -7.51 -5.98
N ILE A 66 9.37 -6.39 -5.81
CA ILE A 66 9.82 -5.27 -5.01
C ILE A 66 8.93 -5.13 -3.76
N TYR A 67 9.54 -5.34 -2.60
CA TYR A 67 8.96 -4.94 -1.32
C TYR A 67 9.18 -3.43 -1.15
N ALA A 68 8.17 -2.63 -1.46
CA ALA A 68 8.26 -1.19 -1.58
C ALA A 68 7.81 -0.49 -0.29
N GLN A 69 8.76 -0.03 0.52
CA GLN A 69 8.46 0.81 1.68
C GLN A 69 8.19 2.26 1.25
N THR A 70 7.12 2.82 1.77
CA THR A 70 6.72 4.21 1.55
C THR A 70 7.16 5.12 2.70
N ASN A 71 6.86 6.40 2.62
CA ASN A 71 7.26 7.41 3.62
C ASN A 71 6.89 7.01 5.06
N ASP A 72 5.77 6.32 5.25
CA ASP A 72 5.20 5.93 6.54
C ASP A 72 5.58 4.52 7.03
N ALA A 73 6.56 3.88 6.39
CA ALA A 73 7.00 2.52 6.74
C ALA A 73 7.52 2.36 8.18
N PHE A 74 7.94 3.45 8.80
CA PHE A 74 8.37 3.52 10.19
C PHE A 74 7.67 4.67 10.91
N GLY A 75 7.63 4.64 12.24
CA GLY A 75 7.20 5.80 13.03
C GLY A 75 8.07 7.01 12.72
N GLN A 76 9.39 6.84 12.80
CA GLN A 76 10.40 7.83 12.41
C GLN A 76 11.65 7.12 11.90
N ILE A 77 12.18 7.58 10.77
CA ILE A 77 13.44 7.11 10.21
C ILE A 77 14.24 8.26 9.56
N ARG A 78 15.56 8.26 9.72
CA ARG A 78 16.44 9.20 9.02
C ARG A 78 16.68 8.75 7.60
N THR A 79 16.59 9.69 6.69
CA THR A 79 16.96 9.54 5.28
C THR A 79 17.77 10.74 4.82
N VAL A 80 18.41 10.64 3.66
CA VAL A 80 19.07 11.78 3.03
C VAL A 80 18.20 12.26 1.89
N ASN A 81 17.89 13.55 1.87
CA ASN A 81 17.24 14.16 0.72
C ASN A 81 18.29 14.42 -0.36
N VAL A 82 18.18 13.73 -1.50
CA VAL A 82 19.18 13.81 -2.59
C VAL A 82 19.18 15.16 -3.33
N ARG A 83 18.12 15.97 -3.20
CA ARG A 83 18.04 17.31 -3.80
C ARG A 83 18.74 18.38 -2.97
N THR A 84 18.67 18.23 -1.64
CA THR A 84 19.23 19.22 -0.70
C THR A 84 20.56 18.77 -0.10
N GLY A 85 20.88 17.47 -0.18
CA GLY A 85 22.02 16.85 0.50
C GLY A 85 21.90 16.81 2.03
N ARG A 86 20.73 17.11 2.59
CA ARG A 86 20.50 17.19 4.03
C ARG A 86 19.82 15.92 4.55
N GLU A 87 20.11 15.59 5.79
CA GLU A 87 19.31 14.59 6.50
C GLU A 87 17.91 15.12 6.76
N GLU A 88 16.93 14.24 6.56
CA GLU A 88 15.52 14.45 6.88
C GLU A 88 15.01 13.31 7.76
N LEU A 89 14.07 13.64 8.63
CA LEU A 89 13.35 12.66 9.43
C LEU A 89 11.98 12.46 8.81
N ILE A 90 11.75 11.27 8.27
CA ILE A 90 10.48 10.87 7.66
C ILE A 90 9.81 9.77 8.48
N GLY A 91 8.54 9.51 8.22
CA GLY A 91 7.80 8.44 8.88
C GLY A 91 6.32 8.75 8.99
N SER A 92 5.58 7.88 9.66
CA SER A 92 4.16 8.10 9.93
C SER A 92 3.89 9.34 10.78
N TRP A 93 4.90 9.80 11.52
CA TRP A 93 4.77 10.98 12.38
C TRP A 93 4.47 12.28 11.60
N ASN A 94 4.96 12.40 10.37
CA ASN A 94 4.79 13.56 9.49
C ASN A 94 4.29 13.20 8.10
N GLU A 95 3.65 12.05 7.96
CA GLU A 95 3.11 11.61 6.68
C GLU A 95 2.03 12.56 6.16
N ARG A 96 2.02 12.71 4.85
CA ARG A 96 0.93 13.29 4.08
C ARG A 96 0.45 12.25 3.08
N PHE A 97 -0.82 11.88 3.13
CA PHE A 97 -1.34 10.83 2.25
C PHE A 97 -1.14 11.16 0.76
N ALA A 98 -1.13 12.44 0.41
CA ALA A 98 -0.84 12.92 -0.95
C ALA A 98 0.57 12.56 -1.45
N TYR A 99 1.53 12.26 -0.57
CA TYR A 99 2.87 11.78 -0.97
C TYR A 99 2.82 10.40 -1.63
N THR A 100 1.71 9.69 -1.51
CA THR A 100 1.49 8.39 -2.14
C THR A 100 1.76 8.40 -3.64
N ASP A 101 1.34 9.45 -4.36
CA ASP A 101 1.59 9.57 -5.81
C ASP A 101 3.08 9.56 -6.11
N GLU A 102 3.87 10.37 -5.39
CA GLU A 102 5.32 10.42 -5.59
C GLU A 102 6.03 9.14 -5.15
N ASP A 103 5.57 8.53 -4.07
CA ASP A 103 6.18 7.31 -3.55
C ASP A 103 5.96 6.15 -4.53
N ILE A 104 4.77 6.01 -5.10
CA ILE A 104 4.48 4.98 -6.11
C ILE A 104 5.22 5.29 -7.41
N GLU A 105 5.15 6.54 -7.90
CA GLU A 105 5.86 6.95 -9.12
C GLU A 105 7.36 6.67 -9.04
N ALA A 106 7.99 6.87 -7.88
CA ALA A 106 9.41 6.59 -7.71
C ALA A 106 9.75 5.11 -7.95
N TYR A 107 8.92 4.19 -7.48
CA TYR A 107 9.11 2.76 -7.73
C TYR A 107 8.77 2.37 -9.17
N LEU A 108 7.77 2.99 -9.80
CA LEU A 108 7.44 2.77 -11.21
C LEU A 108 8.57 3.28 -12.11
N ASP A 109 9.09 4.49 -11.85
CA ASP A 109 10.23 5.05 -12.58
C ASP A 109 11.49 4.17 -12.44
N PHE A 110 11.73 3.63 -11.23
CA PHE A 110 12.79 2.65 -11.02
C PHE A 110 12.59 1.40 -11.87
N ALA A 111 11.38 0.84 -11.89
CA ALA A 111 11.09 -0.38 -12.66
C ALA A 111 11.27 -0.15 -14.16
N GLU A 112 10.79 0.95 -14.72
CA GLU A 112 11.01 1.31 -16.12
C GLU A 112 12.49 1.53 -16.45
N HIS A 113 13.22 2.21 -15.55
CA HIS A 113 14.65 2.42 -15.74
C HIS A 113 15.44 1.10 -15.74
N GLU A 114 15.05 0.14 -14.91
CA GLU A 114 15.59 -1.23 -14.93
C GLU A 114 15.15 -2.01 -16.18
N GLY A 115 14.20 -1.49 -16.98
CA GLY A 115 13.70 -2.07 -18.23
C GLY A 115 12.68 -3.19 -18.03
N TYR A 116 11.87 -3.17 -16.98
CA TYR A 116 10.71 -4.05 -16.88
C TYR A 116 9.63 -3.59 -17.86
N GLU A 117 9.08 -4.55 -18.60
CA GLU A 117 8.05 -4.31 -19.61
C GLU A 117 6.65 -4.45 -19.01
N HIS A 118 6.51 -5.34 -18.03
CA HIS A 118 5.25 -5.67 -17.36
C HIS A 118 5.31 -5.33 -15.88
N ILE A 119 4.51 -4.36 -15.44
CA ILE A 119 4.49 -3.90 -14.06
C ILE A 119 3.14 -4.22 -13.43
N ILE A 120 3.17 -4.98 -12.33
CA ILE A 120 2.01 -5.29 -11.49
C ILE A 120 2.13 -4.46 -10.21
N LEU A 121 1.09 -3.70 -9.87
CA LEU A 121 1.08 -2.87 -8.67
C LEU A 121 0.24 -3.50 -7.56
N ALA A 122 0.84 -3.79 -6.44
CA ALA A 122 0.17 -4.38 -5.29
C ALA A 122 0.27 -3.49 -4.05
N GLY A 123 -0.63 -3.70 -3.11
CA GLY A 123 -0.54 -3.07 -1.79
C GLY A 123 -1.25 -3.90 -0.72
N HIS A 124 -0.73 -3.84 0.50
CA HIS A 124 -1.34 -4.50 1.65
C HIS A 124 -1.77 -3.47 2.69
N TYR A 125 -2.91 -3.69 3.35
CA TYR A 125 -3.44 -2.82 4.38
C TYR A 125 -3.63 -1.39 3.82
N LEU A 126 -3.07 -0.37 4.48
CA LEU A 126 -3.05 1.01 3.96
C LEU A 126 -2.33 1.11 2.61
N GLY A 127 -1.37 0.22 2.32
CA GLY A 127 -0.71 0.15 1.01
C GLY A 127 -1.70 -0.17 -0.11
N ALA A 128 -2.72 -1.01 0.13
CA ALA A 128 -3.80 -1.23 -0.83
C ALA A 128 -4.63 0.05 -1.04
N ASN A 129 -4.92 0.79 0.02
CA ASN A 129 -5.61 2.08 -0.07
C ASN A 129 -4.76 3.13 -0.84
N LYS A 130 -3.44 3.11 -0.68
CA LYS A 130 -2.50 3.94 -1.47
C LYS A 130 -2.56 3.58 -2.95
N VAL A 131 -2.60 2.30 -3.29
CA VAL A 131 -2.74 1.85 -4.68
C VAL A 131 -4.12 2.24 -5.25
N ILE A 132 -5.21 2.11 -4.48
CA ILE A 132 -6.54 2.60 -4.88
C ILE A 132 -6.50 4.11 -5.17
N TYR A 133 -5.90 4.91 -4.27
CA TYR A 133 -5.75 6.35 -4.47
C TYR A 133 -4.98 6.68 -5.73
N TYR A 134 -3.85 6.01 -5.96
CA TYR A 134 -3.02 6.20 -7.15
C TYR A 134 -3.78 5.84 -8.44
N LEU A 135 -4.33 4.63 -8.54
CA LEU A 135 -5.01 4.14 -9.74
C LEU A 135 -6.33 4.88 -10.04
N SER A 136 -6.96 5.47 -9.03
CA SER A 136 -8.15 6.32 -9.25
C SER A 136 -7.84 7.63 -9.97
N ARG A 137 -6.59 8.06 -9.98
CA ARG A 137 -6.11 9.35 -10.53
C ARG A 137 -5.21 9.18 -11.74
N HIS A 138 -4.58 8.03 -11.87
CA HIS A 138 -3.63 7.73 -12.93
C HIS A 138 -4.15 6.55 -13.77
N HIS A 139 -4.63 6.85 -14.97
CA HIS A 139 -5.10 5.86 -15.94
C HIS A 139 -3.97 5.42 -16.88
N SER A 140 -2.76 5.35 -16.34
CA SER A 140 -1.54 5.06 -17.08
C SER A 140 -1.48 3.60 -17.49
N THR A 141 -1.01 3.32 -18.69
CA THR A 141 -0.68 1.96 -19.18
C THR A 141 0.59 1.37 -18.57
N ARG A 142 1.28 2.11 -17.67
CA ARG A 142 2.48 1.62 -16.97
C ARG A 142 2.17 0.44 -16.06
N VAL A 143 0.97 0.37 -15.49
CA VAL A 143 0.50 -0.72 -14.63
C VAL A 143 -0.49 -1.56 -15.41
N GLU A 144 -0.21 -2.84 -15.54
CA GLU A 144 -1.12 -3.76 -16.26
C GLU A 144 -2.25 -4.26 -15.37
N HIS A 145 -1.90 -4.72 -14.16
CA HIS A 145 -2.84 -5.28 -13.20
C HIS A 145 -2.52 -4.82 -11.79
N PHE A 146 -3.50 -4.94 -10.90
CA PHE A 146 -3.31 -4.66 -9.47
C PHE A 146 -3.60 -5.87 -8.58
N PHE A 147 -3.00 -5.85 -7.37
CA PHE A 147 -3.41 -6.68 -6.24
C PHE A 147 -3.74 -5.84 -5.03
N PHE A 148 -4.97 -5.89 -4.53
CA PHE A 148 -5.35 -5.33 -3.25
C PHE A 148 -5.34 -6.44 -2.20
N LEU A 149 -4.36 -6.41 -1.30
CA LEU A 149 -4.14 -7.39 -0.25
C LEU A 149 -4.69 -6.86 1.06
N SER A 150 -5.80 -7.40 1.54
CA SER A 150 -6.45 -6.97 2.79
C SER A 150 -6.51 -5.43 2.92
N PRO A 151 -7.21 -4.71 2.03
CA PRO A 151 -7.32 -3.26 2.11
C PRO A 151 -7.92 -2.82 3.45
N ALA A 152 -7.49 -1.67 3.97
CA ALA A 152 -7.95 -1.16 5.26
C ALA A 152 -9.33 -0.51 5.15
N ASN A 153 -10.21 -0.75 6.14
CA ASN A 153 -11.42 0.03 6.33
C ASN A 153 -11.07 1.35 7.05
N LEU A 154 -10.72 2.38 6.28
CA LEU A 154 -10.28 3.67 6.83
C LEU A 154 -11.41 4.37 7.58
N SER A 155 -12.65 4.22 7.13
CA SER A 155 -13.82 4.77 7.81
C SER A 155 -13.95 4.23 9.24
N HIS A 156 -13.77 2.91 9.41
CA HIS A 156 -13.77 2.27 10.72
C HIS A 156 -12.58 2.75 11.58
N MET A 157 -11.39 2.79 11.01
CA MET A 157 -10.20 3.27 11.74
C MET A 157 -10.38 4.70 12.25
N MET A 158 -10.94 5.61 11.43
CA MET A 158 -11.19 6.99 11.80
C MET A 158 -12.32 7.15 12.82
N SER A 159 -13.23 6.19 12.95
CA SER A 159 -14.32 6.23 13.93
C SER A 159 -13.84 6.22 15.38
N GLY A 160 -12.62 5.72 15.63
CA GLY A 160 -11.99 5.73 16.96
C GLY A 160 -11.48 7.10 17.42
N VAL A 161 -11.40 8.09 16.54
CA VAL A 161 -10.98 9.46 16.90
C VAL A 161 -12.14 10.21 17.55
N THR A 162 -11.98 10.59 18.82
CA THR A 162 -13.03 11.23 19.61
C THR A 162 -13.26 12.71 19.23
N GLU A 163 -14.43 13.26 19.51
CA GLU A 163 -14.72 14.68 19.23
C GLU A 163 -13.79 15.67 19.96
N PRO A 164 -13.36 15.44 21.23
CA PRO A 164 -12.31 16.26 21.85
C PRO A 164 -10.98 16.23 21.09
N GLU A 165 -10.54 15.05 20.61
CA GLU A 165 -9.32 14.92 19.81
C GLU A 165 -9.44 15.65 18.48
N LYS A 166 -10.55 15.47 17.75
CA LYS A 166 -10.82 16.17 16.50
C LYS A 166 -10.79 17.69 16.67
N ARG A 167 -11.37 18.20 17.77
CA ARG A 167 -11.34 19.63 18.10
C ARG A 167 -9.91 20.11 18.34
N LEU A 168 -9.13 19.37 19.13
CA LEU A 168 -7.75 19.73 19.43
C LEU A 168 -6.88 19.76 18.17
N ILE A 169 -7.05 18.78 17.26
CA ILE A 169 -6.37 18.77 15.97
C ILE A 169 -6.68 20.05 15.18
N ARG A 170 -7.96 20.42 15.06
CA ARG A 170 -8.37 21.64 14.36
C ARG A 170 -7.74 22.88 14.97
N GLU A 171 -7.89 23.05 16.28
CA GLU A 171 -7.37 24.22 17.01
C GLU A 171 -5.85 24.35 16.87
N GLN A 172 -5.11 23.24 16.85
CA GLN A 172 -3.67 23.26 16.74
C GLN A 172 -3.24 23.68 15.32
N VAL A 173 -3.89 23.17 14.29
CA VAL A 173 -3.64 23.56 12.89
C VAL A 173 -4.04 25.01 12.62
N GLU A 174 -5.23 25.44 13.07
CA GLU A 174 -5.74 26.81 12.89
C GLU A 174 -4.85 27.88 13.57
N ARG A 175 -4.19 27.52 14.67
CA ARG A 175 -3.22 28.41 15.35
C ARG A 175 -1.84 28.47 14.67
N GLY A 176 -1.61 27.67 13.62
CA GLY A 176 -0.32 27.58 12.94
C GLY A 176 0.68 26.62 13.63
N ASP A 177 0.22 25.82 14.60
CA ASP A 177 1.02 24.83 15.33
C ASP A 177 0.91 23.43 14.70
N GLY A 178 0.52 23.32 13.43
CA GLY A 178 0.27 22.05 12.76
C GLY A 178 1.49 21.10 12.69
N ASP A 179 2.69 21.64 12.76
CA ASP A 179 3.94 20.85 12.76
C ASP A 179 4.36 20.36 14.16
N ARG A 180 3.58 20.65 15.20
CA ARG A 180 3.81 20.12 16.55
C ARG A 180 3.13 18.76 16.73
N MET A 181 3.81 17.90 17.48
CA MET A 181 3.26 16.60 17.89
C MET A 181 1.93 16.78 18.64
N LEU A 182 0.99 15.90 18.35
CA LEU A 182 -0.22 15.78 19.17
C LEU A 182 0.13 15.28 20.58
N PRO A 183 -0.58 15.72 21.64
CA PRO A 183 -0.36 15.24 23.00
C PRO A 183 -0.97 13.85 23.26
N PHE A 184 -1.47 13.19 22.24
CA PHE A 184 -2.07 11.85 22.27
C PHE A 184 -1.72 11.11 20.96
N PRO A 185 -1.66 9.77 20.96
CA PRO A 185 -1.50 9.00 19.74
C PRO A 185 -2.79 9.04 18.91
N PHE A 186 -2.72 9.55 17.69
CA PHE A 186 -3.84 9.57 16.74
C PHE A 186 -4.35 8.15 16.46
N MET A 187 -5.66 7.94 16.42
CA MET A 187 -6.31 6.62 16.37
C MET A 187 -5.90 5.68 17.51
N GLY A 188 -5.34 6.21 18.60
CA GLY A 188 -4.88 5.43 19.75
C GLY A 188 -3.49 4.79 19.62
N TRP A 189 -2.77 4.94 18.48
CA TRP A 189 -1.48 4.28 18.26
C TRP A 189 -0.48 5.01 17.34
N VAL A 190 -0.90 6.02 16.57
CA VAL A 190 -0.02 6.78 15.68
C VAL A 190 0.46 8.05 16.37
N GLU A 191 1.71 8.10 16.79
CA GLU A 191 2.35 9.34 17.24
C GLU A 191 2.65 10.21 16.02
N CYS A 192 1.96 11.35 15.89
CA CYS A 192 2.12 12.23 14.73
C CYS A 192 1.90 13.71 15.07
N ILE A 193 2.31 14.57 14.13
CA ILE A 193 2.02 16.00 14.16
C ILE A 193 0.55 16.27 13.82
N ALA A 194 0.03 17.43 14.24
CA ALA A 194 -1.36 17.79 14.00
C ALA A 194 -1.72 17.88 12.51
N ASN A 195 -0.79 18.31 11.64
CA ASN A 195 -1.01 18.32 10.18
C ASN A 195 -1.24 16.93 9.59
N THR A 196 -0.54 15.91 10.07
CA THR A 196 -0.76 14.51 9.64
C THR A 196 -2.15 14.04 10.03
N ALA A 197 -2.54 14.23 11.30
CA ALA A 197 -3.87 13.86 11.77
C ALA A 197 -4.97 14.66 11.07
N TRP A 198 -4.74 15.94 10.79
CA TRP A 198 -5.66 16.78 10.01
C TRP A 198 -5.87 16.22 8.61
N ASP A 199 -4.78 15.88 7.91
CA ASP A 199 -4.81 15.34 6.55
C ASP A 199 -5.69 14.08 6.49
N TRP A 200 -5.50 13.18 7.43
CA TRP A 200 -6.29 11.96 7.53
C TRP A 200 -7.75 12.19 7.89
N GLN A 201 -8.01 13.06 8.87
CA GLN A 201 -9.34 13.21 9.45
C GLN A 201 -10.25 14.15 8.64
N PHE A 202 -9.68 15.18 7.97
CA PHE A 202 -10.47 16.30 7.45
C PHE A 202 -10.23 16.65 5.99
N SER A 203 -9.16 16.17 5.35
CA SER A 203 -8.85 16.54 3.96
C SER A 203 -9.78 15.91 2.93
N GLY A 204 -10.47 14.83 3.27
CA GLY A 204 -11.28 14.04 2.35
C GLY A 204 -10.47 13.25 1.32
N ILE A 205 -9.13 13.18 1.48
CA ILE A 205 -8.23 12.50 0.55
C ILE A 205 -8.26 10.97 0.69
N LEU A 206 -8.62 10.47 1.88
CA LEU A 206 -8.67 9.04 2.15
C LEU A 206 -9.80 8.38 1.34
N ASN A 207 -9.49 7.25 0.77
CA ASN A 207 -10.46 6.51 -0.02
C ASN A 207 -11.47 5.75 0.86
N ASN A 208 -12.57 5.38 0.20
CA ASN A 208 -13.74 4.85 0.84
C ASN A 208 -13.84 3.35 0.62
N VAL A 209 -12.95 2.62 1.24
CA VAL A 209 -13.03 1.16 1.33
C VAL A 209 -13.70 0.83 2.66
N HIS A 210 -14.97 0.42 2.63
CA HIS A 210 -15.74 0.16 3.84
C HIS A 210 -16.90 -0.80 3.61
N THR A 211 -17.55 -1.26 4.68
CA THR A 211 -18.66 -2.21 4.65
C THR A 211 -20.00 -1.61 4.22
N ALA A 212 -20.20 -0.31 4.43
CA ALA A 212 -21.45 0.36 4.08
C ALA A 212 -21.68 0.38 2.56
N LYS A 213 -22.78 -0.26 2.09
CA LYS A 213 -23.08 -0.41 0.66
C LYS A 213 -23.32 0.91 -0.06
N ASN A 214 -23.82 1.92 0.62
CA ASN A 214 -24.12 3.27 0.09
C ASN A 214 -23.08 4.29 0.52
N GLY A 215 -21.89 3.86 0.87
CA GLY A 215 -20.82 4.75 1.17
C GLY A 215 -20.24 5.42 -0.07
N ASP A 216 -19.31 6.32 0.15
CA ASP A 216 -18.58 6.97 -0.94
C ASP A 216 -17.48 6.05 -1.47
N PHE A 217 -17.64 5.52 -2.65
CA PHE A 217 -16.65 4.73 -3.39
C PHE A 217 -16.11 5.49 -4.61
N SER A 218 -16.11 6.82 -4.56
CA SER A 218 -15.73 7.68 -5.70
C SER A 218 -14.34 7.37 -6.26
N GLN A 219 -13.38 7.00 -5.41
CA GLN A 219 -12.05 6.60 -5.90
C GLN A 219 -12.09 5.21 -6.56
N ALA A 220 -12.70 4.21 -5.94
CA ALA A 220 -12.82 2.88 -6.53
C ALA A 220 -13.54 2.90 -7.90
N ALA A 221 -14.55 3.76 -8.04
CA ALA A 221 -15.31 3.96 -9.29
C ALA A 221 -14.48 4.57 -10.44
N GLN A 222 -13.31 5.11 -10.17
CA GLN A 222 -12.41 5.67 -11.20
C GLN A 222 -11.33 4.69 -11.66
N ILE A 223 -11.16 3.53 -11.03
CA ILE A 223 -10.11 2.57 -11.38
C ILE A 223 -10.51 1.81 -12.64
N THR A 224 -9.74 2.02 -13.71
CA THR A 224 -9.98 1.38 -15.03
C THR A 224 -9.14 0.12 -15.24
N HIS A 225 -8.18 -0.15 -14.37
CA HIS A 225 -7.36 -1.36 -14.38
C HIS A 225 -8.14 -2.55 -13.82
N SER A 226 -7.96 -3.73 -14.39
CA SER A 226 -8.42 -4.98 -13.79
C SER A 226 -7.36 -5.58 -12.86
N GLY A 227 -7.77 -6.43 -11.93
CA GLY A 227 -6.83 -7.01 -10.99
C GLY A 227 -7.44 -8.07 -10.06
N ALA A 228 -6.77 -8.31 -8.93
CA ALA A 228 -7.23 -9.25 -7.92
C ALA A 228 -7.33 -8.58 -6.54
N LEU A 229 -8.35 -8.97 -5.80
CA LEU A 229 -8.59 -8.51 -4.44
C LEU A 229 -8.54 -9.73 -3.51
N LEU A 230 -7.71 -9.68 -2.47
CA LEU A 230 -7.48 -10.77 -1.54
C LEU A 230 -7.82 -10.34 -0.11
N VAL A 231 -8.45 -11.23 0.67
CA VAL A 231 -8.68 -11.01 2.09
C VAL A 231 -8.68 -12.35 2.85
N GLY A 232 -8.16 -12.35 4.07
CA GLY A 232 -8.33 -13.46 4.99
C GLY A 232 -9.73 -13.50 5.58
N THR A 233 -10.35 -14.69 5.67
CA THR A 233 -11.75 -14.81 6.16
C THR A 233 -11.92 -14.47 7.66
N TYR A 234 -10.81 -14.27 8.39
CA TYR A 234 -10.78 -13.82 9.78
C TYR A 234 -10.17 -12.42 9.93
N ASP A 235 -10.12 -11.64 8.84
CA ASP A 235 -9.60 -10.27 8.89
C ASP A 235 -10.55 -9.36 9.68
N ASN A 236 -10.10 -8.89 10.83
CA ASN A 236 -10.87 -8.02 11.73
C ASN A 236 -10.74 -6.52 11.42
N PHE A 237 -9.91 -6.12 10.44
CA PHE A 237 -9.80 -4.73 10.01
C PHE A 237 -10.90 -4.32 9.01
N THR A 238 -11.77 -5.25 8.61
CA THR A 238 -12.86 -4.97 7.68
C THR A 238 -14.10 -4.37 8.35
N ASP A 239 -14.24 -4.50 9.67
CA ASP A 239 -15.44 -4.11 10.42
C ASP A 239 -16.70 -4.80 9.86
N GLY A 240 -16.74 -6.12 10.01
CA GLY A 240 -17.81 -6.99 9.51
C GLY A 240 -17.26 -8.21 8.79
N ASP A 241 -18.08 -8.82 7.93
CA ASP A 241 -17.66 -9.98 7.14
C ASP A 241 -16.61 -9.58 6.08
N PRO A 242 -15.39 -10.16 6.12
CA PRO A 242 -14.34 -9.81 5.17
C PRO A 242 -14.69 -10.08 3.71
N SER A 243 -15.49 -11.12 3.46
CA SER A 243 -15.90 -11.44 2.08
C SER A 243 -16.89 -10.43 1.55
N ASP A 244 -17.84 -10.00 2.38
CA ASP A 244 -18.80 -8.96 2.02
C ASP A 244 -18.12 -7.60 1.83
N PHE A 245 -17.17 -7.26 2.68
CA PHE A 245 -16.33 -6.06 2.55
C PHE A 245 -15.62 -6.01 1.19
N LEU A 246 -14.94 -7.10 0.82
CA LEU A 246 -14.21 -7.17 -0.44
C LEU A 246 -15.13 -7.15 -1.66
N ARG A 247 -16.27 -7.88 -1.61
CA ARG A 247 -17.29 -7.84 -2.66
C ARG A 247 -17.89 -6.44 -2.82
N ASN A 248 -18.10 -5.72 -1.71
CA ASN A 248 -18.62 -4.37 -1.73
C ASN A 248 -17.66 -3.41 -2.44
N LEU A 249 -16.36 -3.46 -2.12
CA LEU A 249 -15.35 -2.69 -2.84
C LEU A 249 -15.38 -3.02 -4.34
N ASN A 250 -15.32 -4.30 -4.69
CA ASN A 250 -15.29 -4.73 -6.08
C ASN A 250 -16.54 -4.27 -6.88
N ASN A 251 -17.73 -4.36 -6.28
CA ASN A 251 -18.98 -4.01 -6.94
C ASN A 251 -19.07 -2.51 -7.33
N HIS A 252 -18.24 -1.65 -6.74
CA HIS A 252 -18.16 -0.24 -7.08
C HIS A 252 -17.07 0.09 -8.11
N MET A 253 -16.33 -0.92 -8.58
CA MET A 253 -15.31 -0.74 -9.62
C MET A 253 -15.88 -0.99 -11.01
N PRO A 254 -15.52 -0.18 -12.04
CA PRO A 254 -15.92 -0.42 -13.43
C PRO A 254 -15.54 -1.82 -13.93
N THR A 255 -14.40 -2.32 -13.47
CA THR A 255 -13.81 -3.61 -13.83
C THR A 255 -14.28 -4.79 -12.98
N ALA A 256 -15.35 -4.64 -12.21
CA ALA A 256 -15.82 -5.64 -11.24
C ALA A 256 -16.01 -7.06 -11.82
N LYS A 257 -16.37 -7.18 -13.09
CA LYS A 257 -16.58 -8.47 -13.77
C LYS A 257 -15.28 -9.15 -14.21
N GLU A 258 -14.22 -8.37 -14.37
CA GLU A 258 -12.89 -8.79 -14.80
C GLU A 258 -12.00 -9.09 -13.62
N ASN A 259 -12.33 -8.52 -12.46
CA ASN A 259 -11.55 -8.67 -11.25
C ASN A 259 -11.74 -10.06 -10.61
N LYS A 260 -10.66 -10.56 -10.02
CA LYS A 260 -10.67 -11.80 -9.24
C LYS A 260 -10.80 -11.52 -7.75
N LEU A 261 -11.77 -12.16 -7.09
CA LEU A 261 -11.89 -12.15 -5.63
C LEU A 261 -11.31 -13.42 -5.06
N ILE A 262 -10.38 -13.30 -4.12
CA ILE A 262 -9.67 -14.43 -3.49
C ILE A 262 -9.86 -14.35 -1.98
N PHE A 263 -10.53 -15.34 -1.42
CA PHE A 263 -10.78 -15.47 0.01
C PHE A 263 -9.87 -16.55 0.58
N ILE A 264 -9.05 -16.17 1.57
CA ILE A 264 -8.07 -17.07 2.16
C ILE A 264 -8.61 -17.57 3.50
N GLU A 265 -8.96 -18.84 3.53
CA GLU A 265 -9.65 -19.45 4.65
C GLU A 265 -8.81 -19.47 5.93
N LYS A 266 -9.46 -19.17 7.06
CA LYS A 266 -8.92 -19.35 8.42
C LYS A 266 -7.62 -18.57 8.67
N THR A 267 -7.50 -17.39 8.09
CA THR A 267 -6.42 -16.46 8.37
C THR A 267 -6.93 -15.02 8.52
N GLY A 268 -6.20 -14.22 9.25
CA GLY A 268 -6.50 -12.80 9.48
C GLY A 268 -5.74 -11.88 8.53
N HIS A 269 -5.62 -10.64 8.95
CA HIS A 269 -5.12 -9.51 8.19
C HIS A 269 -3.71 -9.67 7.59
N THR A 270 -2.79 -10.32 8.30
CA THR A 270 -1.40 -10.54 7.86
C THR A 270 -1.14 -11.98 7.43
N TYR A 271 -2.20 -12.71 7.09
CA TYR A 271 -2.14 -14.06 6.53
C TYR A 271 -1.36 -15.06 7.37
N GLN A 272 -1.45 -14.97 8.72
CA GLN A 272 -0.74 -15.84 9.64
C GLN A 272 -0.99 -17.32 9.31
N ARG A 273 0.08 -18.10 9.29
CA ARG A 273 0.10 -19.53 8.93
C ARG A 273 -0.30 -19.83 7.48
N LYS A 274 -0.55 -18.81 6.65
CA LYS A 274 -0.94 -18.93 5.24
C LYS A 274 -0.01 -18.16 4.30
N ASN A 275 1.15 -17.71 4.78
CA ASN A 275 2.09 -16.90 4.02
C ASN A 275 2.46 -17.51 2.67
N GLN A 276 2.72 -18.84 2.65
CA GLN A 276 3.06 -19.55 1.42
C GLN A 276 1.84 -19.74 0.51
N GLU A 277 0.67 -20.06 1.07
CA GLU A 277 -0.58 -20.18 0.30
C GLU A 277 -0.94 -18.88 -0.42
N VAL A 278 -0.78 -17.72 0.24
CA VAL A 278 -0.97 -16.39 -0.39
C VAL A 278 -0.02 -16.20 -1.56
N ALA A 279 1.26 -16.52 -1.39
CA ALA A 279 2.25 -16.39 -2.45
C ALA A 279 1.92 -17.25 -3.67
N GLU A 280 1.46 -18.48 -3.45
CA GLU A 280 1.04 -19.42 -4.50
C GLU A 280 -0.24 -18.96 -5.21
N LEU A 281 -1.20 -18.38 -4.49
CA LEU A 281 -2.43 -17.83 -5.08
C LEU A 281 -2.11 -16.61 -5.97
N ILE A 282 -1.21 -15.74 -5.52
CA ILE A 282 -0.74 -14.60 -6.32
C ILE A 282 -0.03 -15.09 -7.58
N LEU A 283 0.91 -16.04 -7.45
CA LEU A 283 1.61 -16.61 -8.61
C LEU A 283 0.64 -17.22 -9.62
N ARG A 284 -0.32 -18.01 -9.14
CA ARG A 284 -1.34 -18.61 -10.02
C ARG A 284 -2.12 -17.56 -10.79
N GLN A 285 -2.53 -16.48 -10.11
CA GLN A 285 -3.27 -15.42 -10.76
C GLN A 285 -2.41 -14.68 -11.82
N LEU A 286 -1.13 -14.44 -11.54
CA LEU A 286 -0.21 -13.86 -12.52
C LEU A 286 0.00 -14.77 -13.73
N GLN A 287 0.03 -16.08 -13.52
CA GLN A 287 0.11 -17.05 -14.62
C GLN A 287 -1.16 -17.06 -15.47
N GLU A 288 -2.35 -17.02 -14.83
CA GLU A 288 -3.64 -16.91 -15.55
C GLU A 288 -3.70 -15.66 -16.44
N TRP A 289 -3.18 -14.51 -16.02
CA TRP A 289 -3.15 -13.29 -16.84
C TRP A 289 -2.17 -13.34 -18.01
N ARG A 290 -1.14 -14.16 -17.92
CA ARG A 290 -0.15 -14.31 -18.99
C ARG A 290 -0.56 -15.33 -20.07
N GLU A 291 -1.47 -16.24 -19.77
CA GLU A 291 -1.96 -17.27 -20.69
C GLU A 291 -3.12 -16.79 -21.57
N VAL A 292 -3.66 -15.60 -21.33
CA VAL A 292 -4.73 -14.96 -22.11
C VAL A 292 -4.15 -13.93 -23.06
#